data_b0be46e1bc704f49ba710e1112696ba5
#
_entry.id   b0be46e1bc704f49ba710e1112696ba5
#
_cell.length_a   1.000
_cell.length_b   1.000
_cell.length_c   1.000
_cell.angle_alpha   90.00
_cell.angle_beta   90.00
_cell.angle_gamma   90.00
#
_symmetry.space_group_name_H-M   'P 1'
#
loop_
_entity.id
_entity.type
_entity.pdbx_description
1 polymer ?
#
loop_
_entity_poly.entity_id
_entity_poly.type
_entity_poly.pdbx_seq_one_letter_code
_entity_poly.pdbx_strand_id
1 'polypeptide(L)'
;MQTFLPTPDFLETAKILDNKRLNKQIVEAYQIFSGRVPTKNHPACLMWEGYEYDLRKYIATLCSEYYMRFGKLHATREWLNGVRLYSFESTKKPFWLGDNLFHLSQRVNLLRKDFDYYHTKKFFGGISKDSLDCYPKGYYWPVAKPNGTAHKDRMNWIEWSIENNFKKKC
;
A
#
# COMPACT_ATOMS: atom_id res chain seq x y z
N MET A 1 -2.70 4.03 -10.51
CA MET A 1 -1.85 4.35 -9.35
C MET A 1 -2.16 3.41 -8.21
N GLN A 2 -1.17 3.08 -7.40
CA GLN A 2 -1.32 2.09 -6.35
C GLN A 2 -0.44 2.47 -5.15
N THR A 3 -0.89 2.10 -3.94
CA THR A 3 -0.05 2.03 -2.75
C THR A 3 -0.08 0.60 -2.24
N PHE A 4 1.07 -0.09 -2.30
CA PHE A 4 1.19 -1.46 -1.79
C PHE A 4 1.69 -1.44 -0.35
N LEU A 5 0.81 -1.77 0.57
CA LEU A 5 1.09 -1.87 2.00
C LEU A 5 0.46 -3.16 2.57
N PRO A 6 1.04 -4.34 2.29
CA PRO A 6 0.53 -5.60 2.82
C PRO A 6 0.65 -5.71 4.34
N THR A 7 1.50 -4.89 4.96
CA THR A 7 1.70 -4.80 6.41
C THR A 7 1.79 -3.34 6.84
N PRO A 8 1.56 -3.01 8.13
CA PRO A 8 1.75 -1.65 8.63
C PRO A 8 3.22 -1.22 8.74
N ASP A 9 4.16 -2.16 8.67
CA ASP A 9 5.59 -1.89 8.70
C ASP A 9 6.12 -1.65 7.29
N PHE A 10 6.73 -0.48 7.07
CA PHE A 10 7.25 -0.09 5.75
C PHE A 10 8.46 -0.92 5.33
N LEU A 11 9.31 -1.33 6.28
CA LEU A 11 10.48 -2.17 5.99
C LEU A 11 10.04 -3.59 5.60
N GLU A 12 9.14 -4.18 6.36
CA GLU A 12 8.57 -5.49 6.03
C GLU A 12 7.82 -5.44 4.69
N THR A 13 7.06 -4.37 4.43
CA THR A 13 6.43 -4.15 3.13
C THR A 13 7.46 -4.12 2.01
N ALA A 14 8.53 -3.35 2.16
CA ALA A 14 9.59 -3.24 1.15
C ALA A 14 10.22 -4.61 0.85
N LYS A 15 10.53 -5.40 1.88
CA LYS A 15 11.10 -6.75 1.75
C LYS A 15 10.16 -7.76 1.09
N ILE A 16 8.85 -7.62 1.30
CA ILE A 16 7.83 -8.50 0.75
C ILE A 16 7.63 -8.28 -0.75
N LEU A 17 7.66 -7.02 -1.21
CA LEU A 17 7.40 -6.71 -2.62
C LEU A 17 8.43 -7.36 -3.54
N ASP A 18 7.97 -7.99 -4.61
CA ASP A 18 8.85 -8.44 -5.68
C ASP A 18 9.55 -7.27 -6.38
N ASN A 19 10.60 -7.54 -7.12
CA ASN A 19 11.44 -6.51 -7.74
C ASN A 19 10.65 -5.58 -8.67
N LYS A 20 9.69 -6.11 -9.41
CA LYS A 20 8.87 -5.34 -10.34
C LYS A 20 7.95 -4.38 -9.59
N ARG A 21 7.31 -4.87 -8.51
CA ARG A 21 6.38 -4.07 -7.71
C ARG A 21 7.10 -3.10 -6.78
N LEU A 22 8.27 -3.48 -6.26
CA LEU A 22 9.13 -2.58 -5.51
C LEU A 22 9.52 -1.35 -6.35
N ASN A 23 10.05 -1.56 -7.54
CA ASN A 23 10.43 -0.47 -8.45
C ASN A 23 9.23 0.41 -8.83
N LYS A 24 8.11 -0.22 -9.20
CA LYS A 24 6.88 0.50 -9.55
C LYS A 24 6.37 1.32 -8.37
N GLN A 25 6.41 0.78 -7.16
CA GLN A 25 5.92 1.46 -5.96
C GLN A 25 6.77 2.68 -5.59
N ILE A 26 8.09 2.63 -5.78
CA ILE A 26 8.96 3.80 -5.58
C ILE A 26 8.53 4.93 -6.52
N VAL A 27 8.32 4.63 -7.80
CA VAL A 27 7.91 5.63 -8.80
C VAL A 27 6.55 6.22 -8.47
N GLU A 28 5.56 5.38 -8.18
CA GLU A 28 4.19 5.84 -7.90
C GLU A 28 4.09 6.64 -6.59
N ALA A 29 4.76 6.20 -5.53
CA ALA A 29 4.82 6.93 -4.27
C ALA A 29 5.52 8.31 -4.44
N TYR A 30 6.59 8.35 -5.23
CA TYR A 30 7.25 9.61 -5.58
C TYR A 30 6.34 10.55 -6.38
N GLN A 31 5.57 10.03 -7.33
CA GLN A 31 4.60 10.82 -8.08
C GLN A 31 3.55 11.45 -7.16
N ILE A 32 3.06 10.69 -6.17
CA ILE A 32 2.12 11.21 -5.16
C ILE A 32 2.79 12.34 -4.38
N PHE A 33 3.99 12.10 -3.85
CA PHE A 33 4.72 13.06 -3.05
C PHE A 33 5.05 14.36 -3.80
N SER A 34 5.43 14.26 -5.07
CA SER A 34 5.77 15.41 -5.91
C SER A 34 4.56 16.13 -6.51
N GLY A 35 3.34 15.64 -6.28
CA GLY A 35 2.12 16.16 -6.88
C GLY A 35 1.99 15.90 -8.39
N ARG A 36 2.90 15.11 -8.98
CA ARG A 36 2.92 14.78 -10.42
C ARG A 36 2.04 13.58 -10.75
N VAL A 37 0.85 13.54 -10.21
CA VAL A 37 -0.11 12.44 -10.42
C VAL A 37 -1.14 12.81 -11.47
N PRO A 38 -1.48 11.87 -12.38
CA PRO A 38 -2.53 12.09 -13.38
C PRO A 38 -3.92 12.31 -12.76
N THR A 39 -4.15 11.68 -11.61
CA THR A 39 -5.45 11.65 -10.94
C THR A 39 -5.29 11.95 -9.45
N LYS A 40 -5.37 13.21 -9.07
CA LYS A 40 -5.25 13.65 -7.66
C LYS A 40 -6.30 13.03 -6.74
N ASN A 41 -7.51 12.81 -7.26
CA ASN A 41 -8.64 12.23 -6.51
C ASN A 41 -8.59 10.69 -6.41
N HIS A 42 -7.49 10.05 -6.83
CA HIS A 42 -7.35 8.61 -6.68
C HIS A 42 -7.15 8.25 -5.20
N PRO A 43 -7.82 7.21 -4.67
CA PRO A 43 -7.72 6.85 -3.26
C PRO A 43 -6.28 6.65 -2.75
N ALA A 44 -5.41 6.09 -3.60
CA ALA A 44 -3.99 5.94 -3.28
C ALA A 44 -3.24 7.27 -3.10
N CYS A 45 -3.79 8.39 -3.58
CA CYS A 45 -3.26 9.73 -3.34
C CYS A 45 -3.90 10.32 -2.08
N LEU A 46 -5.23 10.29 -2.01
CA LEU A 46 -6.00 10.88 -0.91
C LEU A 46 -5.62 10.31 0.46
N MET A 47 -5.25 9.03 0.54
CA MET A 47 -4.85 8.42 1.80
C MET A 47 -3.58 9.02 2.41
N TRP A 48 -2.74 9.68 1.59
CA TRP A 48 -1.50 10.30 2.04
C TRP A 48 -1.64 11.80 2.35
N GLU A 49 -2.80 12.41 2.11
CA GLU A 49 -3.04 13.82 2.44
C GLU A 49 -2.88 14.05 3.94
N GLY A 50 -2.02 15.01 4.31
CA GLY A 50 -1.66 15.30 5.69
C GLY A 50 -0.70 14.29 6.33
N TYR A 51 -0.16 13.35 5.56
CA TYR A 51 0.83 12.35 6.00
C TYR A 51 2.07 12.33 5.10
N GLU A 52 2.47 13.49 4.61
CA GLU A 52 3.60 13.65 3.68
C GLU A 52 4.92 13.16 4.27
N TYR A 53 5.08 13.30 5.60
CA TYR A 53 6.23 12.77 6.32
C TYR A 53 6.30 11.24 6.25
N ASP A 54 5.18 10.56 6.51
CA ASP A 54 5.10 9.10 6.46
C ASP A 54 5.26 8.59 5.03
N LEU A 55 4.69 9.28 4.03
CA LEU A 55 4.90 8.97 2.62
C LEU A 55 6.38 9.05 2.24
N ARG A 56 7.08 10.10 2.69
CA ARG A 56 8.50 10.25 2.46
C ARG A 56 9.31 9.14 3.14
N LYS A 57 8.98 8.80 4.39
CA LYS A 57 9.59 7.67 5.10
C LYS A 57 9.37 6.35 4.35
N TYR A 58 8.16 6.15 3.84
CA TYR A 58 7.83 5.00 3.02
C TYR A 58 8.71 4.93 1.75
N ILE A 59 8.81 6.02 0.98
CA ILE A 59 9.66 6.09 -0.22
C ILE A 59 11.13 5.80 0.13
N ALA A 60 11.65 6.41 1.19
CA ALA A 60 13.03 6.21 1.63
C ALA A 60 13.33 4.75 1.98
N THR A 61 12.38 4.09 2.65
CA THR A 61 12.47 2.67 3.00
C THR A 61 12.48 1.77 1.76
N LEU A 62 11.59 2.03 0.79
CA LEU A 62 11.57 1.31 -0.48
C LEU A 62 12.88 1.50 -1.27
N CYS A 63 13.40 2.72 -1.32
CA CYS A 63 14.68 3.02 -1.98
C CYS A 63 15.86 2.33 -1.31
N SER A 64 15.84 2.20 0.02
CA SER A 64 16.87 1.48 0.77
C SER A 64 16.85 -0.01 0.44
N GLU A 65 15.67 -0.62 0.40
CA GLU A 65 15.50 -2.02 -0.01
C GLU A 65 15.94 -2.22 -1.47
N TYR A 66 15.60 -1.29 -2.37
CA TYR A 66 16.06 -1.31 -3.75
C TYR A 66 17.59 -1.33 -3.83
N TYR A 67 18.26 -0.47 -3.06
CA TYR A 67 19.72 -0.44 -2.98
C TYR A 67 20.30 -1.77 -2.47
N MET A 68 19.70 -2.34 -1.44
CA MET A 68 20.14 -3.64 -0.88
C MET A 68 20.04 -4.76 -1.90
N ARG A 69 19.01 -4.76 -2.76
CA ARG A 69 18.82 -5.80 -3.78
C ARG A 69 19.69 -5.62 -5.02
N PHE A 70 19.91 -4.38 -5.46
CA PHE A 70 20.51 -4.11 -6.77
C PHE A 70 21.90 -3.46 -6.72
N GLY A 71 22.39 -3.09 -5.55
CA GLY A 71 23.70 -2.42 -5.37
C GLY A 71 23.78 -1.03 -5.98
N LYS A 72 22.65 -0.45 -6.41
CA LYS A 72 22.58 0.87 -7.03
C LYS A 72 21.44 1.71 -6.48
N LEU A 73 21.65 3.02 -6.46
CA LEU A 73 20.61 3.96 -6.03
C LEU A 73 19.48 4.01 -7.07
N HIS A 74 18.25 4.05 -6.58
CA HIS A 74 17.12 4.38 -7.44
C HIS A 74 17.15 5.88 -7.77
N ALA A 75 16.84 6.27 -9.01
CA ALA A 75 16.90 7.68 -9.46
C ALA A 75 16.05 8.63 -8.59
N THR A 76 14.93 8.13 -8.05
CA THR A 76 14.09 8.89 -7.10
C THR A 76 14.84 9.30 -5.83
N ARG A 77 15.87 8.56 -5.40
CA ARG A 77 16.60 8.86 -4.16
C ARG A 77 17.46 10.13 -4.27
N GLU A 78 18.01 10.42 -5.43
CA GLU A 78 18.79 11.64 -5.64
C GLU A 78 17.95 12.88 -5.36
N TRP A 79 16.68 12.83 -5.77
CA TRP A 79 15.76 13.90 -5.49
C TRP A 79 15.40 14.00 -3.98
N LEU A 80 15.24 12.89 -3.27
CA LEU A 80 14.99 12.89 -1.82
C LEU A 80 16.14 13.55 -1.04
N ASN A 81 17.38 13.44 -1.52
CA ASN A 81 18.54 14.10 -0.92
C ASN A 81 18.52 15.62 -1.11
N GLY A 82 17.93 16.11 -2.20
CA GLY A 82 17.77 17.55 -2.47
C GLY A 82 16.68 18.22 -1.62
N VAL A 83 15.75 17.44 -1.11
CA VAL A 83 14.71 17.96 -0.22
C VAL A 83 15.22 17.84 1.22
N ARG A 84 15.73 18.95 1.77
CA ARG A 84 16.17 19.02 3.18
C ARG A 84 15.11 18.33 4.07
N LEU A 85 15.57 17.46 4.96
CA LEU A 85 14.84 16.96 6.10
C LEU A 85 14.59 18.13 7.06
N TYR A 86 13.68 19.05 6.70
CA TYR A 86 13.12 19.88 7.73
C TYR A 86 12.37 18.93 8.67
N SER A 87 12.72 19.04 9.93
CA SER A 87 12.20 18.28 11.05
C SER A 87 10.70 18.52 11.24
N PHE A 88 9.91 18.01 10.33
CA PHE A 88 8.50 17.78 10.61
C PHE A 88 8.42 16.37 11.19
N GLU A 89 8.61 16.25 12.49
CA GLU A 89 8.11 15.07 13.17
C GLU A 89 6.60 15.05 12.96
N SER A 90 6.12 14.06 12.23
CA SER A 90 4.69 13.83 12.15
C SER A 90 4.22 13.49 13.56
N THR A 91 3.53 14.39 14.19
CA THR A 91 2.89 14.17 15.49
C THR A 91 1.69 13.24 15.39
N LYS A 92 1.26 12.91 14.17
CA LYS A 92 0.05 12.13 13.92
C LYS A 92 0.32 11.00 12.92
N LYS A 93 0.23 9.76 13.40
CA LYS A 93 0.30 8.58 12.51
C LYS A 93 -0.92 8.52 11.58
N PRO A 94 -0.76 8.00 10.35
CA PRO A 94 -1.89 7.76 9.47
C PRO A 94 -2.93 6.85 10.14
N PHE A 95 -4.18 7.27 10.20
CA PHE A 95 -5.24 6.53 10.90
C PHE A 95 -5.53 5.14 10.28
N TRP A 96 -5.22 5.00 9.01
CA TRP A 96 -5.39 3.76 8.26
C TRP A 96 -4.20 2.79 8.41
N LEU A 97 -3.07 3.24 8.95
CA LEU A 97 -1.91 2.39 9.15
C LEU A 97 -2.16 1.45 10.34
N GLY A 98 -2.31 0.17 10.05
CA GLY A 98 -2.73 -0.85 11.01
C GLY A 98 -4.18 -1.30 10.83
N ASP A 99 -4.94 -0.71 9.91
CA ASP A 99 -6.27 -1.20 9.54
C ASP A 99 -6.18 -2.59 8.89
N ASN A 100 -6.80 -3.58 9.52
CA ASN A 100 -6.70 -4.97 9.10
C ASN A 100 -7.31 -5.21 7.72
N LEU A 101 -8.44 -4.57 7.39
CA LEU A 101 -9.08 -4.71 6.08
C LEU A 101 -8.24 -4.07 4.98
N PHE A 102 -7.62 -2.92 5.27
CA PHE A 102 -6.73 -2.28 4.34
C PHE A 102 -5.56 -3.20 3.98
N HIS A 103 -4.81 -3.68 4.99
CA HIS A 103 -3.66 -4.55 4.75
C HIS A 103 -4.06 -5.91 4.15
N LEU A 104 -5.19 -6.48 4.55
CA LEU A 104 -5.73 -7.71 3.96
C LEU A 104 -6.02 -7.51 2.47
N SER A 105 -6.69 -6.41 2.10
CA SER A 105 -6.99 -6.12 0.69
C SER A 105 -5.73 -6.01 -0.16
N GLN A 106 -4.67 -5.43 0.39
CA GLN A 106 -3.36 -5.34 -0.28
C GLN A 106 -2.74 -6.73 -0.49
N ARG A 107 -2.78 -7.59 0.54
CA ARG A 107 -2.28 -8.98 0.45
C ARG A 107 -3.03 -9.79 -0.60
N VAL A 108 -4.36 -9.77 -0.57
CA VAL A 108 -5.20 -10.48 -1.55
C VAL A 108 -4.89 -10.04 -2.97
N ASN A 109 -4.76 -8.74 -3.20
CA ASN A 109 -4.46 -8.24 -4.53
C ASN A 109 -3.01 -8.51 -4.98
N LEU A 110 -2.06 -8.62 -4.08
CA LEU A 110 -0.70 -9.08 -4.39
C LEU A 110 -0.70 -10.56 -4.76
N LEU A 111 -1.41 -11.41 -4.03
CA LEU A 111 -1.60 -12.83 -4.37
C LEU A 111 -2.23 -13.02 -5.75
N ARG A 112 -3.23 -12.21 -6.10
CA ARG A 112 -3.83 -12.22 -7.46
C ARG A 112 -2.84 -11.84 -8.57
N LYS A 113 -1.83 -11.06 -8.24
CA LYS A 113 -0.79 -10.64 -9.21
C LYS A 113 0.28 -11.69 -9.42
N ASP A 114 0.64 -12.40 -8.35
CA ASP A 114 1.70 -13.38 -8.36
C ASP A 114 1.55 -14.30 -7.14
N PHE A 115 0.71 -15.33 -7.30
CA PHE A 115 0.40 -16.22 -6.20
C PHE A 115 1.65 -16.97 -5.75
N ASP A 116 2.41 -17.53 -6.68
CA ASP A 116 3.56 -18.39 -6.40
C ASP A 116 4.68 -17.66 -5.66
N TYR A 117 4.83 -16.36 -5.90
CA TYR A 117 5.76 -15.53 -5.16
C TYR A 117 5.25 -15.15 -3.78
N TYR A 118 3.99 -14.68 -3.67
CA TYR A 118 3.50 -14.06 -2.44
C TYR A 118 3.02 -15.06 -1.39
N HIS A 119 2.45 -16.21 -1.76
CA HIS A 119 1.92 -17.17 -0.79
C HIS A 119 2.98 -17.72 0.17
N THR A 120 4.27 -17.73 -0.25
CA THR A 120 5.41 -18.15 0.59
C THR A 120 5.87 -17.10 1.58
N LYS A 121 5.38 -15.87 1.46
CA LYS A 121 5.84 -14.76 2.30
C LYS A 121 5.11 -14.73 3.63
N LYS A 122 5.82 -14.26 4.67
CA LYS A 122 5.21 -13.94 5.96
C LYS A 122 3.99 -13.03 5.76
N PHE A 123 2.96 -13.20 6.55
CA PHE A 123 1.67 -12.48 6.50
C PHE A 123 0.68 -12.87 5.40
N PHE A 124 1.02 -13.78 4.50
CA PHE A 124 0.13 -14.23 3.43
C PHE A 124 -0.47 -15.63 3.72
N GLY A 125 -0.05 -16.27 4.81
CA GLY A 125 -0.56 -17.58 5.22
C GLY A 125 -2.07 -17.59 5.45
N GLY A 126 -2.69 -18.72 5.13
CA GLY A 126 -4.14 -18.90 5.28
C GLY A 126 -4.98 -18.46 4.09
N ILE A 127 -4.39 -17.85 3.06
CA ILE A 127 -5.09 -17.50 1.82
C ILE A 127 -4.65 -18.47 0.73
N SER A 128 -5.48 -19.46 0.42
CA SER A 128 -5.25 -20.42 -0.67
C SER A 128 -5.59 -19.79 -2.03
N LYS A 129 -5.12 -20.41 -3.11
CA LYS A 129 -5.45 -19.94 -4.46
C LYS A 129 -6.94 -19.98 -4.74
N ASP A 130 -7.61 -21.05 -4.28
CA ASP A 130 -9.04 -21.24 -4.48
C ASP A 130 -9.87 -20.26 -3.63
N SER A 131 -9.35 -19.83 -2.48
CA SER A 131 -10.04 -18.86 -1.62
C SER A 131 -9.95 -17.42 -2.13
N LEU A 132 -9.12 -17.12 -3.13
CA LEU A 132 -8.98 -15.76 -3.65
C LEU A 132 -10.30 -15.21 -4.24
N ASP A 133 -11.12 -16.07 -4.83
CA ASP A 133 -12.41 -15.65 -5.41
C ASP A 133 -13.48 -15.34 -4.35
N CYS A 134 -13.27 -15.78 -3.11
CA CYS A 134 -14.13 -15.43 -1.98
C CYS A 134 -13.95 -13.97 -1.52
N TYR A 135 -12.82 -13.34 -1.86
CA TYR A 135 -12.56 -11.95 -1.48
C TYR A 135 -13.12 -10.99 -2.53
N PRO A 136 -13.55 -9.78 -2.12
CA PRO A 136 -13.98 -8.75 -3.05
C PRO A 136 -12.91 -8.42 -4.09
N LYS A 137 -13.33 -8.13 -5.32
CA LYS A 137 -12.45 -7.57 -6.35
C LYS A 137 -12.18 -6.09 -6.02
N GLY A 138 -10.92 -5.66 -6.18
CA GLY A 138 -10.51 -4.29 -5.87
C GLY A 138 -9.82 -4.17 -4.52
N TYR A 139 -9.78 -2.94 -4.00
CA TYR A 139 -9.04 -2.61 -2.78
C TYR A 139 -9.95 -1.99 -1.74
N TYR A 140 -9.72 -2.31 -0.48
CA TYR A 140 -10.26 -1.50 0.61
C TYR A 140 -9.44 -0.21 0.72
N TRP A 141 -10.09 0.94 0.47
CA TRP A 141 -9.48 2.25 0.63
C TRP A 141 -10.04 2.94 1.87
N PRO A 142 -9.21 3.37 2.82
CA PRO A 142 -9.67 3.98 4.07
C PRO A 142 -10.17 5.41 3.92
N VAL A 143 -10.22 5.92 2.71
CA VAL A 143 -10.62 7.30 2.38
C VAL A 143 -11.97 7.34 1.68
N ALA A 144 -12.71 8.43 1.90
CA ALA A 144 -13.90 8.75 1.13
C ALA A 144 -13.53 9.42 -0.21
N LYS A 145 -14.49 9.44 -1.14
CA LYS A 145 -14.42 10.31 -2.32
C LYS A 145 -14.49 11.78 -1.90
N PRO A 146 -14.07 12.73 -2.76
CA PRO A 146 -14.15 14.16 -2.46
C PRO A 146 -15.55 14.67 -2.08
N ASN A 147 -16.61 13.99 -2.54
CA ASN A 147 -18.00 14.28 -2.19
C ASN A 147 -18.45 13.66 -0.85
N GLY A 148 -17.55 13.08 -0.06
CA GLY A 148 -17.84 12.47 1.23
C GLY A 148 -18.36 11.02 1.17
N THR A 149 -18.62 10.45 -0.02
CA THR A 149 -19.08 9.07 -0.15
C THR A 149 -17.92 8.09 -0.09
N ALA A 150 -18.17 6.89 0.47
CA ALA A 150 -17.18 5.82 0.47
C ALA A 150 -16.79 5.40 -0.96
N HIS A 151 -15.54 5.00 -1.16
CA HIS A 151 -15.11 4.41 -2.43
C HIS A 151 -15.85 3.08 -2.66
N LYS A 152 -16.28 2.81 -3.90
CA LYS A 152 -17.04 1.58 -4.25
C LYS A 152 -16.35 0.29 -3.79
N ASP A 153 -15.03 0.22 -3.98
CA ASP A 153 -14.26 -0.97 -3.59
C ASP A 153 -14.21 -1.14 -2.07
N ARG A 154 -14.16 -0.02 -1.30
CA ARG A 154 -14.26 -0.04 0.16
C ARG A 154 -15.59 -0.56 0.64
N MET A 155 -16.71 -0.19 0.00
CA MET A 155 -18.03 -0.69 0.37
C MET A 155 -18.14 -2.20 0.18
N ASN A 156 -17.69 -2.72 -0.96
CA ASN A 156 -17.66 -4.16 -1.21
C ASN A 156 -16.87 -4.93 -0.15
N TRP A 157 -15.75 -4.38 0.32
CA TRP A 157 -14.95 -4.98 1.38
C TRP A 157 -15.64 -4.92 2.76
N ILE A 158 -16.36 -3.84 3.06
CA ILE A 158 -17.14 -3.73 4.31
C ILE A 158 -18.27 -4.75 4.31
N GLU A 159 -19.03 -4.85 3.23
CA GLU A 159 -20.10 -5.83 3.07
C GLU A 159 -19.57 -7.25 3.25
N TRP A 160 -18.50 -7.58 2.54
CA TRP A 160 -17.83 -8.87 2.70
C TRP A 160 -17.37 -9.13 4.14
N SER A 161 -16.77 -8.17 4.83
CA SER A 161 -16.30 -8.35 6.20
C SER A 161 -17.44 -8.60 7.18
N ILE A 162 -18.59 -7.95 6.99
CA ILE A 162 -19.79 -8.17 7.79
C ILE A 162 -20.32 -9.59 7.57
N GLU A 163 -20.45 -10.03 6.32
CA GLU A 163 -20.91 -11.36 5.97
C GLU A 163 -20.01 -12.47 6.54
N ASN A 164 -18.69 -12.30 6.45
CA ASN A 164 -17.73 -13.31 6.90
C ASN A 164 -17.51 -13.31 8.41
N ASN A 165 -17.75 -12.21 9.10
CA ASN A 165 -17.80 -12.18 10.56
C ASN A 165 -18.99 -12.95 11.13
N PHE A 166 -20.08 -13.06 10.37
CA PHE A 166 -21.28 -13.80 10.76
C PHE A 166 -21.33 -15.26 10.27
N LYS A 167 -20.56 -15.58 9.22
CA LYS A 167 -20.68 -16.88 8.55
C LYS A 167 -19.32 -17.54 8.33
N LYS A 168 -18.44 -17.75 9.18
CA LYS A 168 -17.23 -18.59 8.95
C LYS A 168 -17.38 -19.53 7.71
N LYS A 169 -17.42 -18.98 6.50
CA LYS A 169 -17.54 -19.73 5.23
C LYS A 169 -16.68 -19.04 4.18
N CYS A 170 -15.41 -19.36 4.18
CA CYS A 170 -14.52 -19.71 3.09
C CYS A 170 -13.46 -20.61 3.65
#